data_6e0b843b3ea66f7f2ce0fc15be614064
#
_entry.id   6e0b843b3ea66f7f2ce0fc15be614064
#
_cell.length_a   1.000
_cell.length_b   1.000
_cell.length_c   1.000
_cell.angle_alpha   90.00
_cell.angle_beta   90.00
_cell.angle_gamma   90.00
#
_symmetry.space_group_name_H-M   'P 1'
#
loop_
_entity.id
_entity.type
_entity.pdbx_description
1 polymer ?
#
loop_
_entity_poly.entity_id
_entity_poly.type
_entity_poly.pdbx_seq_one_letter_code
_entity_poly.pdbx_strand_id
1 'polypeptide(L)'
;TFRENFASLTLGSGAVAMVMGRSALAANGHRYQGGVSLSATRHWRLCRGNMDHMVTDTQALTEAGLRLCRRTWQRATEVLGWTTRSHVQYAQHQVSKGHAEKFAAMLGLVMEKIYRLYPTYGNVGPAGIAIVLSKLAAEGTLVAGDRVALMGIGSGVNCTMAEIVW
;
A
#
# COMPACT_ATOMS: atom_id res chain seq x y z
N THR A 1 16.45 -10.05 21.10
CA THR A 1 17.49 -9.28 20.40
C THR A 1 16.87 -8.13 19.60
N PHE A 2 17.70 -7.16 19.13
CA PHE A 2 17.22 -6.05 18.28
C PHE A 2 16.51 -6.55 17.01
N ARG A 3 17.03 -7.60 16.38
CA ARG A 3 16.42 -8.19 15.17
C ARG A 3 15.01 -8.74 15.41
N GLU A 4 14.77 -9.37 16.56
CA GLU A 4 13.45 -9.95 16.90
C GLU A 4 12.41 -8.87 17.15
N ASN A 5 12.82 -7.71 17.66
CA ASN A 5 11.94 -6.60 18.00
C ASN A 5 11.88 -5.50 16.92
N PHE A 6 12.67 -5.63 15.85
CA PHE A 6 12.80 -4.58 14.84
C PHE A 6 11.45 -4.16 14.24
N ALA A 7 10.59 -5.13 13.94
CA ALA A 7 9.26 -4.85 13.40
C ALA A 7 8.41 -4.02 14.37
N SER A 8 8.43 -4.36 15.67
CA SER A 8 7.71 -3.60 16.70
C SER A 8 8.26 -2.18 16.89
N LEU A 9 9.58 -2.00 16.77
CA LEU A 9 10.25 -0.69 16.94
C LEU A 9 9.99 0.27 15.78
N THR A 10 9.52 -0.21 14.63
CA THR A 10 9.23 0.60 13.45
C THR A 10 7.74 0.91 13.27
N LEU A 11 6.88 0.39 14.14
CA LEU A 11 5.45 0.66 14.10
C LEU A 11 5.17 2.11 14.46
N GLY A 12 4.30 2.72 13.68
CA GLY A 12 3.66 4.00 13.99
C GLY A 12 2.19 3.80 14.35
N SER A 13 1.56 4.84 14.86
CA SER A 13 0.13 4.87 15.15
C SER A 13 -0.59 5.81 14.19
N GLY A 14 -1.73 5.39 13.69
CA GLY A 14 -2.57 6.20 12.82
C GLY A 14 -3.98 5.64 12.72
N ALA A 15 -4.94 6.52 12.53
CA ALA A 15 -6.33 6.16 12.27
C ALA A 15 -6.86 6.97 11.10
N VAL A 16 -7.68 6.35 10.29
CA VAL A 16 -8.33 6.97 9.14
C VAL A 16 -9.77 6.51 9.05
N ALA A 17 -10.61 7.35 8.46
CA ALA A 17 -11.98 7.00 8.09
C ALA A 17 -12.21 7.39 6.63
N MET A 18 -12.86 6.53 5.88
CA MET A 18 -13.27 6.79 4.50
C MET A 18 -14.77 6.54 4.38
N VAL A 19 -15.49 7.51 3.83
CA VAL A 19 -16.92 7.35 3.55
C VAL A 19 -17.08 6.95 2.10
N MET A 20 -17.70 5.81 1.87
CA MET A 20 -18.03 5.33 0.53
C MET A 20 -19.54 5.44 0.30
N GLY A 21 -19.92 5.95 -0.84
CA GLY A 21 -21.32 6.12 -1.22
C GLY A 21 -21.54 5.86 -2.70
N ARG A 22 -22.80 5.83 -3.11
CA ARG A 22 -23.14 5.79 -4.54
C ARG A 22 -22.70 7.11 -5.18
N SER A 23 -22.11 7.06 -6.37
CA SER A 23 -21.65 8.25 -7.10
C SER A 23 -22.74 9.31 -7.31
N ALA A 24 -24.00 8.89 -7.46
CA ALA A 24 -25.13 9.81 -7.55
C ALA A 24 -25.38 10.67 -6.28
N LEU A 25 -24.82 10.26 -5.13
CA LEU A 25 -24.95 10.96 -3.85
C LEU A 25 -23.69 11.74 -3.48
N ALA A 26 -22.64 11.65 -4.27
CA ALA A 26 -21.32 12.20 -3.97
C ALA A 26 -20.79 13.05 -5.15
N ALA A 27 -21.49 14.16 -5.43
CA ALA A 27 -21.17 15.04 -6.57
C ALA A 27 -19.71 15.53 -6.58
N ASN A 28 -19.10 15.68 -5.40
CA ASN A 28 -17.69 16.09 -5.23
C ASN A 28 -16.78 14.96 -4.72
N GLY A 29 -17.24 13.71 -4.83
CA GLY A 29 -16.48 12.55 -4.36
C GLY A 29 -15.50 12.04 -5.42
N HIS A 30 -14.45 11.37 -4.96
CA HIS A 30 -13.49 10.70 -5.81
C HIS A 30 -14.00 9.31 -6.21
N ARG A 31 -13.81 8.93 -7.46
CA ARG A 31 -14.41 7.71 -7.99
C ARG A 31 -13.51 6.48 -7.78
N TYR A 32 -14.00 5.50 -7.04
CA TYR A 32 -13.38 4.17 -6.98
C TYR A 32 -13.64 3.42 -8.30
N GLN A 33 -12.57 3.06 -9.00
CA GLN A 33 -12.64 2.40 -10.31
C GLN A 33 -12.66 0.88 -10.22
N GLY A 34 -12.24 0.34 -9.11
CA GLY A 34 -12.12 -1.10 -8.92
C GLY A 34 -10.76 -1.49 -8.37
N GLY A 35 -10.57 -2.78 -8.22
CA GLY A 35 -9.32 -3.32 -7.69
C GLY A 35 -9.19 -4.82 -7.92
N VAL A 36 -8.01 -5.33 -7.65
CA VAL A 36 -7.67 -6.75 -7.66
C VAL A 36 -7.02 -7.12 -6.35
N SER A 37 -7.29 -8.33 -5.87
CA SER A 37 -6.72 -8.84 -4.63
C SER A 37 -6.28 -10.28 -4.81
N LEU A 38 -5.07 -10.58 -4.36
CA LEU A 38 -4.53 -11.94 -4.33
C LEU A 38 -4.01 -12.28 -2.94
N SER A 39 -4.07 -13.56 -2.61
CA SER A 39 -3.58 -14.09 -1.33
C SER A 39 -2.60 -15.22 -1.55
N ALA A 40 -1.63 -15.33 -0.66
CA ALA A 40 -0.66 -16.43 -0.57
C ALA A 40 -0.63 -16.98 0.87
N THR A 41 -1.75 -17.58 1.28
CA THR A 41 -2.04 -18.00 2.66
C THR A 41 -1.05 -19.01 3.24
N ARG A 42 -0.33 -19.77 2.40
CA ARG A 42 0.75 -20.66 2.86
C ARG A 42 1.85 -19.95 3.65
N HIS A 43 1.95 -18.62 3.56
CA HIS A 43 2.96 -17.80 4.22
C HIS A 43 2.47 -17.16 5.54
N TRP A 44 1.31 -17.53 6.05
CA TRP A 44 0.69 -16.93 7.24
C TRP A 44 1.59 -16.96 8.50
N ARG A 45 2.48 -17.96 8.60
CA ARG A 45 3.39 -18.10 9.75
C ARG A 45 4.56 -17.13 9.76
N LEU A 46 4.82 -16.41 8.65
CA LEU A 46 5.95 -15.49 8.56
C LEU A 46 5.79 -14.21 9.39
N CYS A 47 4.55 -13.88 9.77
CA CYS A 47 4.26 -12.81 10.71
C CYS A 47 3.16 -13.29 11.66
N ARG A 48 3.47 -13.37 12.94
CA ARG A 48 2.55 -13.82 14.00
C ARG A 48 2.64 -12.86 15.16
N GLY A 49 1.53 -12.61 15.82
CA GLY A 49 1.49 -11.76 16.98
C GLY A 49 0.30 -12.02 17.88
N ASN A 50 0.41 -11.52 19.08
CA ASN A 50 -0.66 -11.35 20.05
C ASN A 50 -0.62 -9.91 20.58
N MET A 51 -1.30 -9.62 21.68
CA MET A 51 -1.35 -8.27 22.25
C MET A 51 0.01 -7.80 22.78
N ASP A 52 0.92 -8.71 23.14
CA ASP A 52 2.15 -8.40 23.84
C ASP A 52 3.39 -8.50 22.96
N HIS A 53 3.32 -9.29 21.89
CA HIS A 53 4.51 -9.62 21.12
C HIS A 53 4.19 -9.93 19.66
N MET A 54 5.05 -9.42 18.76
CA MET A 54 5.01 -9.72 17.32
C MET A 54 6.34 -10.30 16.86
N VAL A 55 6.27 -11.46 16.19
CA VAL A 55 7.42 -12.13 15.59
C VAL A 55 7.26 -12.14 14.09
N THR A 56 8.27 -11.64 13.39
CA THR A 56 8.29 -11.56 11.93
C THR A 56 9.59 -12.10 11.37
N ASP A 57 9.51 -13.09 10.50
CA ASP A 57 10.61 -13.40 9.58
C ASP A 57 10.61 -12.35 8.47
N THR A 58 11.29 -11.24 8.73
CA THR A 58 11.27 -10.04 7.85
C THR A 58 11.80 -10.34 6.46
N GLN A 59 12.83 -11.19 6.33
CA GLN A 59 13.39 -11.54 5.02
C GLN A 59 12.41 -12.38 4.22
N ALA A 60 11.96 -13.52 4.77
CA ALA A 60 11.04 -14.42 4.08
C ALA A 60 9.70 -13.74 3.78
N LEU A 61 9.20 -12.88 4.70
CA LEU A 61 7.98 -12.10 4.50
C LEU A 61 8.14 -11.09 3.34
N THR A 62 9.27 -10.39 3.27
CA THR A 62 9.57 -9.45 2.17
C THR A 62 9.61 -10.19 0.83
N GLU A 63 10.30 -11.30 0.75
CA GLU A 63 10.39 -12.10 -0.48
C GLU A 63 9.03 -12.63 -0.93
N ALA A 64 8.26 -13.20 0.00
CA ALA A 64 6.90 -13.69 -0.29
C ALA A 64 5.98 -12.54 -0.74
N GLY A 65 6.07 -11.40 -0.07
CA GLY A 65 5.34 -10.18 -0.39
C GLY A 65 5.66 -9.65 -1.77
N LEU A 66 6.92 -9.52 -2.12
CA LEU A 66 7.34 -9.05 -3.45
C LEU A 66 6.87 -9.98 -4.58
N ARG A 67 6.95 -11.32 -4.38
CA ARG A 67 6.41 -12.29 -5.35
C ARG A 67 4.90 -12.14 -5.53
N LEU A 68 4.16 -12.01 -4.45
CA LEU A 68 2.71 -11.81 -4.50
C LEU A 68 2.37 -10.48 -5.16
N CYS A 69 3.07 -9.42 -4.80
CA CYS A 69 2.87 -8.08 -5.35
C CYS A 69 3.07 -8.04 -6.87
N ARG A 70 4.11 -8.71 -7.38
CA ARG A 70 4.33 -8.83 -8.84
C ARG A 70 3.14 -9.50 -9.53
N ARG A 71 2.62 -10.58 -8.95
CA ARG A 71 1.44 -11.28 -9.50
C ARG A 71 0.18 -10.41 -9.44
N THR A 72 0.00 -9.67 -8.36
CA THR A 72 -1.14 -8.75 -8.22
C THR A 72 -1.05 -7.61 -9.23
N TRP A 73 0.16 -7.09 -9.46
CA TRP A 73 0.40 -6.08 -10.50
C TRP A 73 0.09 -6.62 -11.90
N GLN A 74 0.54 -7.82 -12.24
CA GLN A 74 0.18 -8.47 -13.50
C GLN A 74 -1.36 -8.57 -13.65
N ARG A 75 -2.03 -8.97 -12.57
CA ARG A 75 -3.49 -9.04 -12.58
C ARG A 75 -4.15 -7.67 -12.73
N ALA A 76 -3.60 -6.62 -12.12
CA ALA A 76 -4.06 -5.25 -12.31
C ALA A 76 -3.84 -4.76 -13.76
N THR A 77 -2.71 -5.12 -14.36
CA THR A 77 -2.46 -4.85 -15.79
C THR A 77 -3.52 -5.50 -16.69
N GLU A 78 -3.87 -6.76 -16.44
CA GLU A 78 -4.88 -7.50 -17.22
C GLU A 78 -6.31 -6.97 -17.03
N VAL A 79 -6.69 -6.68 -15.80
CA VAL A 79 -8.09 -6.38 -15.44
C VAL A 79 -8.40 -4.89 -15.47
N LEU A 80 -7.44 -4.06 -15.04
CA LEU A 80 -7.61 -2.61 -14.89
C LEU A 80 -6.85 -1.81 -15.97
N GLY A 81 -6.14 -2.49 -16.86
CA GLY A 81 -5.35 -1.84 -17.90
C GLY A 81 -4.16 -1.03 -17.38
N TRP A 82 -3.62 -1.39 -16.22
CA TRP A 82 -2.54 -0.64 -15.61
C TRP A 82 -1.22 -0.76 -16.37
N THR A 83 -0.49 0.33 -16.38
CA THR A 83 0.90 0.41 -16.84
C THR A 83 1.69 1.22 -15.81
N THR A 84 3.01 1.24 -15.93
CA THR A 84 3.87 2.08 -15.07
C THR A 84 3.66 3.60 -15.27
N ARG A 85 2.84 3.99 -16.25
CA ARG A 85 2.51 5.39 -16.57
C ARG A 85 1.07 5.76 -16.26
N SER A 86 0.23 4.80 -15.87
CA SER A 86 -1.22 5.01 -15.70
C SER A 86 -1.58 5.97 -14.57
N HIS A 87 -0.72 6.13 -13.59
CA HIS A 87 -1.03 6.88 -12.37
C HIS A 87 -0.08 8.03 -12.15
N VAL A 88 -0.60 9.12 -11.60
CA VAL A 88 0.20 10.28 -11.18
C VAL A 88 0.89 9.99 -9.85
N GLN A 89 0.25 9.22 -8.96
CA GLN A 89 0.76 8.83 -7.65
C GLN A 89 0.44 7.37 -7.32
N TYR A 90 1.30 6.76 -6.53
CA TYR A 90 1.16 5.41 -5.96
C TYR A 90 1.13 5.51 -4.43
N ALA A 91 -0.06 5.43 -3.85
CA ALA A 91 -0.25 5.34 -2.40
C ALA A 91 -0.04 3.88 -1.97
N GLN A 92 1.19 3.55 -1.58
CA GLN A 92 1.54 2.19 -1.21
C GLN A 92 1.71 2.03 0.30
N HIS A 93 1.48 0.81 0.80
CA HIS A 93 1.90 0.42 2.14
C HIS A 93 3.42 0.54 2.29
N GLN A 94 3.88 1.17 3.36
CA GLN A 94 5.29 1.47 3.58
C GLN A 94 5.75 0.94 4.94
N VAL A 95 6.90 0.27 4.94
CA VAL A 95 7.56 -0.23 6.15
C VAL A 95 8.87 0.53 6.38
N SER A 96 9.62 0.78 5.30
CA SER A 96 10.93 1.45 5.34
C SER A 96 11.33 1.96 3.96
N LYS A 97 12.40 2.76 3.91
CA LYS A 97 13.02 3.21 2.65
C LYS A 97 13.36 2.03 1.73
N GLY A 98 14.11 1.06 2.23
CA GLY A 98 14.54 -0.08 1.42
C GLY A 98 13.39 -0.96 0.93
N HIS A 99 12.29 -1.05 1.68
CA HIS A 99 11.08 -1.72 1.23
C HIS A 99 10.44 -0.96 0.06
N ALA A 100 10.27 0.34 0.18
CA ALA A 100 9.67 1.17 -0.87
C ALA A 100 10.50 1.14 -2.18
N GLU A 101 11.83 1.24 -2.07
CA GLU A 101 12.74 1.17 -3.21
C GLU A 101 12.72 -0.18 -3.92
N LYS A 102 12.77 -1.29 -3.16
CA LYS A 102 12.67 -2.65 -3.73
C LYS A 102 11.35 -2.87 -4.46
N PHE A 103 10.26 -2.36 -3.88
CA PHE A 103 8.94 -2.44 -4.46
C PHE A 103 8.85 -1.65 -5.77
N ALA A 104 9.29 -0.39 -5.77
CA ALA A 104 9.32 0.46 -6.96
C ALA A 104 10.17 -0.16 -8.07
N ALA A 105 11.40 -0.59 -7.77
CA ALA A 105 12.30 -1.20 -8.73
C ALA A 105 11.72 -2.48 -9.35
N MET A 106 11.08 -3.33 -8.52
CA MET A 106 10.46 -4.57 -9.02
C MET A 106 9.33 -4.32 -10.02
N LEU A 107 8.56 -3.24 -9.83
CA LEU A 107 7.42 -2.89 -10.70
C LEU A 107 7.78 -1.89 -11.80
N GLY A 108 9.00 -1.39 -11.83
CA GLY A 108 9.43 -0.36 -12.79
C GLY A 108 8.77 1.01 -12.54
N LEU A 109 8.44 1.31 -11.27
CA LEU A 109 7.84 2.58 -10.88
C LEU A 109 8.92 3.59 -10.54
N VAL A 110 8.67 4.86 -10.84
CA VAL A 110 9.57 5.94 -10.45
C VAL A 110 9.26 6.41 -9.03
N MET A 111 10.31 6.60 -8.21
CA MET A 111 10.18 6.92 -6.79
C MET A 111 9.51 8.29 -6.52
N GLU A 112 9.59 9.20 -7.46
CA GLU A 112 8.96 10.53 -7.39
C GLU A 112 7.42 10.45 -7.36
N LYS A 113 6.85 9.37 -7.86
CA LYS A 113 5.41 9.08 -7.81
C LYS A 113 4.98 8.31 -6.56
N ILE A 114 5.89 8.07 -5.63
CA ILE A 114 5.62 7.36 -4.38
C ILE A 114 5.77 8.33 -3.21
N TYR A 115 4.66 8.74 -2.62
CA TYR A 115 4.68 9.59 -1.44
C TYR A 115 5.38 8.89 -0.28
N ARG A 116 6.37 9.55 0.36
CA ARG A 116 7.17 8.98 1.43
C ARG A 116 6.55 9.28 2.80
N LEU A 117 5.77 8.35 3.32
CA LEU A 117 5.12 8.49 4.63
C LEU A 117 6.02 8.02 5.80
N TYR A 118 6.80 6.96 5.58
CA TYR A 118 7.60 6.28 6.61
C TYR A 118 8.59 7.16 7.37
N PRO A 119 9.20 8.24 6.81
CA PRO A 119 10.16 9.04 7.59
C PRO A 119 9.54 9.74 8.80
N THR A 120 8.25 10.07 8.72
CA THR A 120 7.54 10.83 9.76
C THR A 120 6.62 9.96 10.58
N TYR A 121 5.96 8.98 9.95
CA TYR A 121 4.91 8.19 10.57
C TYR A 121 5.31 6.75 10.89
N GLY A 122 6.46 6.28 10.39
CA GLY A 122 6.83 4.87 10.49
C GLY A 122 5.87 3.96 9.70
N ASN A 123 5.77 2.71 10.14
CA ASN A 123 4.82 1.76 9.61
C ASN A 123 3.49 1.86 10.36
N VAL A 124 2.56 2.60 9.82
CA VAL A 124 1.20 2.78 10.38
C VAL A 124 0.19 1.72 9.86
N GLY A 125 0.70 0.60 9.37
CA GLY A 125 -0.14 -0.51 8.92
C GLY A 125 -1.12 -0.12 7.82
N PRO A 126 -2.40 -0.57 7.91
CA PRO A 126 -3.39 -0.32 6.86
C PRO A 126 -3.80 1.15 6.73
N ALA A 127 -3.60 1.97 7.77
CA ALA A 127 -3.92 3.39 7.72
C ALA A 127 -3.02 4.17 6.75
N GLY A 128 -1.81 3.67 6.46
CA GLY A 128 -0.80 4.36 5.67
C GLY A 128 -1.27 4.83 4.30
N ILE A 129 -2.01 3.99 3.59
CA ILE A 129 -2.51 4.32 2.23
C ILE A 129 -3.47 5.52 2.28
N ALA A 130 -4.42 5.51 3.22
CA ALA A 130 -5.39 6.59 3.34
C ALA A 130 -4.77 7.87 3.91
N ILE A 131 -3.76 7.76 4.78
CA ILE A 131 -2.96 8.92 5.23
C ILE A 131 -2.22 9.53 4.06
N VAL A 132 -1.62 8.73 3.17
CA VAL A 132 -0.97 9.25 1.93
C VAL A 132 -1.97 10.01 1.08
N LEU A 133 -3.17 9.47 0.84
CA LEU A 133 -4.22 10.19 0.10
C LEU A 133 -4.56 11.52 0.76
N SER A 134 -4.77 11.53 2.06
CA SER A 134 -5.06 12.75 2.83
C SER A 134 -3.93 13.79 2.71
N LYS A 135 -2.68 13.35 2.72
CA LYS A 135 -1.52 14.23 2.54
C LYS A 135 -1.47 14.82 1.14
N LEU A 136 -1.59 13.98 0.11
CA LEU A 136 -1.61 14.42 -1.29
C LEU A 136 -2.73 15.44 -1.54
N ALA A 137 -3.92 15.22 -0.94
CA ALA A 137 -5.03 16.15 -0.99
C ALA A 137 -4.72 17.49 -0.30
N ALA A 138 -4.21 17.43 0.94
CA ALA A 138 -3.89 18.62 1.72
C ALA A 138 -2.77 19.47 1.09
N GLU A 139 -1.84 18.84 0.39
CA GLU A 139 -0.73 19.49 -0.32
C GLU A 139 -1.15 20.02 -1.70
N GLY A 140 -2.38 19.75 -2.14
CA GLY A 140 -2.88 20.19 -3.45
C GLY A 140 -2.14 19.56 -4.64
N THR A 141 -1.54 18.41 -4.45
CA THR A 141 -0.76 17.72 -5.49
C THR A 141 -1.63 16.95 -6.48
N LEU A 142 -2.90 16.72 -6.15
CA LEU A 142 -3.86 16.02 -7.01
C LEU A 142 -4.87 17.00 -7.60
N VAL A 143 -5.16 16.83 -8.88
CA VAL A 143 -6.19 17.58 -9.60
C VAL A 143 -7.29 16.64 -10.11
N ALA A 144 -8.45 17.22 -10.40
CA ALA A 144 -9.60 16.43 -10.90
C ALA A 144 -9.23 15.63 -12.15
N GLY A 145 -9.54 14.33 -12.12
CA GLY A 145 -9.21 13.38 -13.17
C GLY A 145 -7.89 12.61 -12.96
N ASP A 146 -7.09 12.99 -11.99
CA ASP A 146 -5.86 12.25 -11.67
C ASP A 146 -6.16 10.83 -11.20
N ARG A 147 -5.43 9.87 -11.74
CA ARG A 147 -5.51 8.46 -11.33
C ARG A 147 -4.48 8.17 -10.25
N VAL A 148 -4.91 7.65 -9.13
CA VAL A 148 -4.06 7.27 -8.00
C VAL A 148 -4.21 5.77 -7.74
N ALA A 149 -3.08 5.06 -7.74
CA ALA A 149 -3.05 3.65 -7.35
C ALA A 149 -2.96 3.51 -5.83
N LEU A 150 -3.81 2.66 -5.27
CA LEU A 150 -3.79 2.24 -3.87
C LEU A 150 -3.21 0.84 -3.79
N MET A 151 -2.07 0.67 -3.10
CA MET A 151 -1.32 -0.58 -3.14
C MET A 151 -1.05 -1.09 -1.73
N GLY A 152 -1.90 -1.99 -1.28
CA GLY A 152 -1.84 -2.61 0.05
C GLY A 152 -1.17 -3.97 0.01
N ILE A 153 -0.34 -4.24 1.01
CA ILE A 153 0.19 -5.57 1.29
C ILE A 153 0.20 -5.78 2.80
N GLY A 154 -0.12 -6.98 3.23
CA GLY A 154 -0.18 -7.30 4.66
C GLY A 154 0.06 -8.78 4.92
N SER A 155 0.11 -9.09 6.22
CA SER A 155 0.28 -10.46 6.69
C SER A 155 -0.81 -11.39 6.14
N GLY A 156 -0.42 -12.63 5.96
CA GLY A 156 -1.33 -13.62 5.41
C GLY A 156 -0.67 -14.52 4.35
N VAL A 157 0.01 -14.09 3.31
CA VAL A 157 0.24 -12.72 2.81
C VAL A 157 -0.89 -12.34 1.87
N ASN A 158 -1.37 -11.11 1.95
CA ASN A 158 -2.40 -10.59 1.05
C ASN A 158 -1.86 -9.34 0.34
N CYS A 159 -2.25 -9.16 -0.91
CA CYS A 159 -1.92 -7.96 -1.68
C CYS A 159 -3.16 -7.49 -2.44
N THR A 160 -3.49 -6.22 -2.26
CA THR A 160 -4.61 -5.57 -2.95
C THR A 160 -4.10 -4.35 -3.68
N MET A 161 -4.52 -4.21 -4.92
CA MET A 161 -4.26 -3.04 -5.75
C MET A 161 -5.59 -2.50 -6.24
N ALA A 162 -5.85 -1.23 -6.01
CA ALA A 162 -7.09 -0.56 -6.37
C ALA A 162 -6.79 0.82 -6.92
N GLU A 163 -7.78 1.44 -7.55
CA GLU A 163 -7.62 2.73 -8.18
C GLU A 163 -8.75 3.67 -7.78
N ILE A 164 -8.37 4.91 -7.54
CA ILE A 164 -9.32 6.03 -7.49
C ILE A 164 -8.98 7.07 -8.55
N VAL A 165 -10.01 7.72 -9.06
CA VAL A 165 -9.90 8.95 -9.86
C VAL A 165 -10.28 10.11 -8.95
N TRP A 166 -9.35 11.06 -8.87
CA TRP A 166 -9.45 12.24 -8.00
C TRP A 166 -10.45 13.26 -8.53
#